data_4e2d602b1e56bc8f80350dfc04675bd5
#
_entry.id   4e2d602b1e56bc8f80350dfc04675bd5
#
_cell.length_a   1.000
_cell.length_b   1.000
_cell.length_c   1.000
_cell.angle_alpha   90.00
_cell.angle_beta   90.00
_cell.angle_gamma   90.00
#
_symmetry.space_group_name_H-M   'P 1'
#
loop_
_entity.id
_entity.type
_entity.pdbx_description
1 polymer ?
#
loop_
_entity_poly.entity_id
_entity_poly.type
_entity_poly.pdbx_seq_one_letter_code
_entity_poly.pdbx_strand_id
1 'polypeptide(L)' 'AHRLSTIKNSDCIMVLEQGHIIERGNHQSLIKEKGKYYQLYTGAIEMD' A
#
# COMPACT_ATOMS: atom_id res chain seq x y z
N ALA A 1 4.27 9.49 14.11
CA ALA A 1 3.20 9.28 13.15
C ALA A 1 3.69 8.47 11.96
N HIS A 2 2.86 7.62 11.44
CA HIS A 2 3.21 6.82 10.27
C HIS A 2 2.84 7.58 9.02
N ARG A 3 3.72 7.51 8.05
CA ARG A 3 3.48 8.14 6.78
C ARG A 3 3.44 7.06 5.71
N LEU A 4 2.24 6.60 5.44
CA LEU A 4 2.01 5.61 4.40
C LEU A 4 1.46 6.31 3.18
N SER A 5 2.00 5.99 2.04
CA SER A 5 1.50 6.50 0.79
C SER A 5 1.56 5.41 -0.26
N THR A 6 0.81 5.60 -1.33
CA THR A 6 0.79 4.64 -2.42
C THR A 6 1.06 5.36 -3.73
N ILE A 7 1.81 4.70 -4.59
CA ILE A 7 2.04 5.15 -5.95
C ILE A 7 1.41 4.11 -6.86
N LYS A 8 0.52 4.55 -7.73
CA LYS A 8 -0.17 3.65 -8.66
C LYS A 8 0.30 3.94 -10.07
N ASN A 9 0.95 2.98 -10.65
CA ASN A 9 1.21 2.96 -12.10
C ASN A 9 0.24 2.00 -12.75
N SER A 10 0.27 1.95 -14.08
CA SER A 10 -0.74 1.21 -14.82
C SER A 10 -0.94 -0.21 -14.30
N ASP A 11 0.13 -0.91 -13.98
CA ASP A 11 0.01 -2.31 -13.57
C ASP A 11 0.73 -2.59 -12.27
N CYS A 12 1.18 -1.55 -11.59
CA CYS A 12 1.98 -1.75 -10.40
C CYS A 12 1.59 -0.73 -9.35
N ILE A 13 1.40 -1.21 -8.15
CA ILE A 13 1.11 -0.36 -7.00
C ILE A 13 2.27 -0.52 -6.03
N MET A 14 2.78 0.59 -5.52
CA MET A 14 3.85 0.57 -4.54
C MET A 14 3.36 1.25 -3.27
N VAL A 15 3.56 0.59 -2.15
CA VAL A 15 3.21 1.15 -0.85
C VAL A 15 4.50 1.59 -0.18
N LEU A 16 4.53 2.85 0.22
CA LEU A 16 5.72 3.43 0.83
C LEU A 16 5.42 3.79 2.28
N GLU A 17 6.42 3.58 3.11
CA GLU A 17 6.38 4.00 4.50
C GLU A 17 7.71 4.66 4.83
N GLN A 18 7.63 5.91 5.27
CA GLN A 18 8.82 6.68 5.65
C GLN A 18 9.86 6.73 4.52
N GLY A 19 9.38 6.86 3.29
CA GLY A 19 10.26 6.95 2.13
C GLY A 19 10.78 5.63 1.61
N HIS A 20 10.32 4.52 2.16
CA HIS A 20 10.76 3.21 1.73
C HIS A 20 9.60 2.44 1.11
N ILE A 21 9.89 1.69 0.07
CA ILE A 21 8.90 0.80 -0.51
C ILE A 21 8.83 -0.45 0.36
N ILE A 22 7.66 -0.67 0.95
CA ILE A 22 7.46 -1.82 1.82
C ILE A 22 6.62 -2.90 1.15
N GLU A 23 5.82 -2.53 0.16
CA GLU A 23 5.02 -3.48 -0.59
C GLU A 23 4.91 -2.99 -2.02
N ARG A 24 4.83 -3.92 -2.93
CA ARG A 24 4.57 -3.58 -4.33
C ARG A 24 3.95 -4.77 -5.02
N GLY A 25 3.19 -4.49 -6.05
CA GLY A 25 2.52 -5.52 -6.81
C GLY A 25 1.27 -4.94 -7.44
N ASN A 26 0.40 -5.79 -7.97
CA ASN A 26 -0.86 -5.31 -8.50
C ASN A 26 -1.91 -5.30 -7.39
N HIS A 27 -3.05 -4.69 -7.71
CA HIS A 27 -4.13 -4.56 -6.72
C HIS A 27 -4.53 -5.92 -6.15
N GLN A 28 -4.74 -6.89 -7.02
CA GLN A 28 -5.20 -8.19 -6.57
C GLN A 28 -4.19 -8.88 -5.67
N SER A 29 -2.93 -8.80 -6.06
CA SER A 29 -1.85 -9.39 -5.28
C SER A 29 -1.77 -8.79 -3.88
N LEU A 30 -1.81 -7.46 -3.81
CA LEU A 30 -1.68 -6.78 -2.53
C LEU A 30 -2.87 -7.03 -1.64
N ILE A 31 -4.06 -7.07 -2.22
CA ILE A 31 -5.26 -7.38 -1.44
C ILE A 31 -5.20 -8.79 -0.92
N LYS A 32 -4.72 -9.71 -1.74
CA LYS A 32 -4.63 -11.11 -1.35
C LYS A 32 -3.67 -11.32 -0.19
N GLU A 33 -2.60 -10.53 -0.16
CA GLU A 33 -1.62 -10.64 0.91
C GLU A 33 -2.11 -10.08 2.22
N LYS A 34 -3.11 -9.21 2.17
CA LYS A 34 -3.69 -8.58 3.35
C LYS A 34 -2.64 -7.87 4.19
N GLY A 35 -1.73 -7.18 3.50
CA GLY A 35 -0.69 -6.40 4.16
C GLY A 35 -1.13 -4.96 4.35
N LYS A 36 -0.14 -4.04 4.26
CA LYS A 36 -0.42 -2.62 4.47
C LYS A 36 -1.38 -2.06 3.43
N TYR A 37 -1.22 -2.46 2.17
CA TYR A 37 -2.12 -1.97 1.14
C TYR A 37 -3.56 -2.37 1.42
N TYR A 38 -3.77 -3.61 1.84
CA TYR A 38 -5.09 -4.07 2.19
C TYR A 38 -5.68 -3.23 3.33
N GLN A 39 -4.87 -2.92 4.32
CA GLN A 39 -5.32 -2.11 5.45
C GLN A 39 -5.67 -0.69 5.01
N LEU A 40 -4.86 -0.12 4.13
CA LEU A 40 -5.16 1.21 3.58
C LEU A 40 -6.43 1.18 2.76
N TYR A 41 -6.59 0.15 1.95
CA TYR A 41 -7.74 0.03 1.07
C TYR A 41 -9.04 -0.11 1.85
N THR A 42 -9.01 -0.87 2.93
CA THR A 42 -10.20 -1.10 3.75
C THR A 42 -10.40 -0.02 4.81
N GLY A 43 -9.43 0.86 4.99
CA GLY A 43 -9.53 1.89 6.00
C GLY A 43 -9.13 1.44 7.39
N ALA A 44 -8.49 0.28 7.51
CA ALA A 44 -8.07 -0.22 8.81
C ALA A 44 -6.96 0.62 9.43
N ILE A 45 -6.16 1.28 8.57
CA ILE A 45 -5.14 2.22 9.04
C ILE A 45 -5.26 3.50 8.24
N GLU A 46 -4.73 4.57 8.79
CA GLU A 46 -4.80 5.86 8.14
C GLU A 46 -3.64 6.04 7.17
N MET A 47 -3.95 6.67 6.04
CA MET A 47 -2.93 7.09 5.09
C MET A 47 -2.64 8.56 5.34
N ASP A 48 -1.40 8.85 5.46
CA ASP A 48 -0.97 10.22 5.73
C ASP A 48 -0.70 10.98 4.43
#